data_2735d95bf9fe332def314ebad4fda30c
#
_entry.id   2735d95bf9fe332def314ebad4fda30c
#
_cell.length_a   1.000
_cell.length_b   1.000
_cell.length_c   1.000
_cell.angle_alpha   90.00
_cell.angle_beta   90.00
_cell.angle_gamma   90.00
#
_symmetry.space_group_name_H-M   'P 1'
#
loop_
_entity.id
_entity.type
_entity.pdbx_description
1 polymer ?
#
loop_
_entity_poly.entity_id
_entity_poly.type
_entity_poly.pdbx_seq_one_letter_code
_entity_poly.pdbx_strand_id
1 'polypeptide(L)'
;MEFQFETRYDQKGLTALARALRKTIRKKRSRRSHIFGWCIVALAILLIAARRLLDEPWTLRDTLNCGVGVILIAILFTEDQVNAFFAQKKLLPGTSSAKSVFTEESYTSTTEAAATEFHYEAVQQVCETEDYFVLLFSRQHGQIYDKASLSGGTAEEFRSFITEKTGKPIAYIK
;
A
#
# COMPACT_ATOMS: atom_id res chain seq x y z
N MET A 1 2.94 27.80 9.91
CA MET A 1 3.99 27.04 9.21
C MET A 1 3.35 26.41 7.99
N GLU A 2 4.03 26.38 6.84
CA GLU A 2 3.45 25.84 5.61
C GLU A 2 4.42 24.82 5.00
N PHE A 3 3.95 23.59 4.76
CA PHE A 3 4.71 22.55 4.09
C PHE A 3 4.09 22.23 2.74
N GLN A 4 4.92 22.02 1.73
CA GLN A 4 4.46 21.68 0.38
C GLN A 4 5.13 20.40 -0.10
N PHE A 5 4.35 19.60 -0.84
CA PHE A 5 4.81 18.39 -1.51
C PHE A 5 4.32 18.38 -2.95
N GLU A 6 5.18 17.89 -3.84
CA GLU A 6 4.79 17.53 -5.19
C GLU A 6 4.99 16.02 -5.37
N THR A 7 3.91 15.28 -5.53
CA THR A 7 3.95 13.82 -5.52
C THR A 7 3.41 13.26 -6.82
N ARG A 8 4.14 12.30 -7.40
CA ARG A 8 3.67 11.49 -8.54
C ARG A 8 3.12 10.17 -8.04
N TYR A 9 1.94 9.79 -8.54
CA TYR A 9 1.32 8.51 -8.24
C TYR A 9 1.84 7.44 -9.22
N ASP A 10 3.15 7.18 -9.14
CA ASP A 10 3.81 6.13 -9.89
C ASP A 10 3.69 4.76 -9.20
N GLN A 11 4.23 3.71 -9.84
CA GLN A 11 4.22 2.36 -9.30
C GLN A 11 4.91 2.27 -7.92
N LYS A 12 5.99 3.01 -7.70
CA LYS A 12 6.74 3.02 -6.43
C LYS A 12 5.91 3.63 -5.30
N GLY A 13 5.35 4.82 -5.54
CA GLY A 13 4.49 5.50 -4.56
C GLY A 13 3.23 4.72 -4.23
N LEU A 14 2.54 4.20 -5.25
CA LEU A 14 1.34 3.38 -5.04
C LEU A 14 1.65 2.05 -4.32
N THR A 15 2.85 1.46 -4.52
CA THR A 15 3.30 0.29 -3.74
C THR A 15 3.52 0.66 -2.28
N ALA A 16 4.11 1.82 -2.00
CA ALA A 16 4.26 2.32 -0.63
C ALA A 16 2.89 2.52 0.05
N LEU A 17 1.91 3.11 -0.66
CA LEU A 17 0.54 3.26 -0.18
C LEU A 17 -0.13 1.90 0.10
N ALA A 18 -0.04 0.94 -0.84
CA ALA A 18 -0.61 -0.39 -0.68
C ALA A 18 -0.01 -1.11 0.54
N ARG A 19 1.33 -1.02 0.72
CA ARG A 19 2.06 -1.56 1.85
C ARG A 19 1.64 -0.92 3.18
N ALA A 20 1.50 0.41 3.22
CA ALA A 20 1.04 1.12 4.40
C ALA A 20 -0.38 0.69 4.80
N LEU A 21 -1.32 0.63 3.86
CA LEU A 21 -2.67 0.12 4.09
C LEU A 21 -2.66 -1.32 4.60
N ARG A 22 -1.86 -2.19 4.00
CA ARG A 22 -1.75 -3.60 4.37
C ARG A 22 -1.18 -3.79 5.78
N LYS A 23 -0.12 -3.08 6.12
CA LYS A 23 0.56 -3.22 7.42
C LYS A 23 -0.16 -2.54 8.58
N THR A 24 -1.12 -1.64 8.30
CA THR A 24 -1.87 -0.89 9.32
C THR A 24 -3.37 -1.21 9.31
N ILE A 25 -4.17 -0.44 8.60
CA ILE A 25 -5.64 -0.52 8.66
C ILE A 25 -6.17 -1.88 8.16
N ARG A 26 -5.52 -2.49 7.18
CA ARG A 26 -5.90 -3.80 6.62
C ARG A 26 -5.19 -4.99 7.27
N LYS A 27 -4.36 -4.78 8.29
CA LYS A 27 -3.49 -5.81 8.89
C LYS A 27 -4.21 -7.12 9.21
N LYS A 28 -5.38 -7.05 9.86
CA LYS A 28 -6.17 -8.26 10.21
C LYS A 28 -6.67 -9.00 8.98
N ARG A 29 -7.15 -8.28 7.96
CA ARG A 29 -7.68 -8.88 6.72
C ARG A 29 -6.55 -9.50 5.90
N SER A 30 -5.46 -8.78 5.71
CA SER A 30 -4.29 -9.27 4.97
C SER A 30 -3.69 -10.51 5.64
N ARG A 31 -3.52 -10.51 6.97
CA ARG A 31 -3.04 -11.69 7.70
C ARG A 31 -3.91 -12.93 7.45
N ARG A 32 -5.24 -12.78 7.47
CA ARG A 32 -6.15 -13.89 7.18
C ARG A 32 -6.00 -14.39 5.74
N SER A 33 -5.93 -13.48 4.78
CA SER A 33 -5.72 -13.81 3.37
C SER A 33 -4.40 -14.55 3.15
N HIS A 34 -3.31 -14.08 3.77
CA HIS A 34 -2.01 -14.76 3.70
C HIS A 34 -2.05 -16.15 4.33
N ILE A 35 -2.63 -16.32 5.53
CA ILE A 35 -2.78 -17.63 6.16
C ILE A 35 -3.55 -18.58 5.24
N PHE A 36 -4.69 -18.12 4.69
CA PHE A 36 -5.49 -18.92 3.78
C PHE A 36 -4.71 -19.30 2.50
N GLY A 37 -3.98 -18.36 1.90
CA GLY A 37 -3.14 -18.62 0.75
C GLY A 37 -2.07 -19.68 1.03
N TRP A 38 -1.37 -19.58 2.16
CA TRP A 38 -0.38 -20.57 2.57
C TRP A 38 -1.00 -21.95 2.88
N CYS A 39 -2.21 -21.99 3.45
CA CYS A 39 -2.93 -23.26 3.65
C CYS A 39 -3.25 -23.94 2.32
N ILE A 40 -3.65 -23.19 1.27
CA ILE A 40 -3.90 -23.75 -0.06
C ILE A 40 -2.59 -24.30 -0.66
N VAL A 41 -1.49 -23.56 -0.58
CA VAL A 41 -0.18 -24.02 -1.07
C VAL A 41 0.26 -25.29 -0.34
N ALA A 42 0.14 -25.34 0.99
CA ALA A 42 0.49 -26.51 1.80
C ALA A 42 -0.38 -27.72 1.42
N LEU A 43 -1.68 -27.53 1.23
CA LEU A 43 -2.60 -28.60 0.80
C LEU A 43 -2.23 -29.13 -0.59
N ALA A 44 -1.91 -28.26 -1.54
CA ALA A 44 -1.48 -28.67 -2.88
C ALA A 44 -0.20 -29.54 -2.83
N ILE A 45 0.79 -29.11 -2.03
CA ILE A 45 2.03 -29.88 -1.82
C ILE A 45 1.72 -31.23 -1.19
N LEU A 46 0.87 -31.27 -0.16
CA LEU A 46 0.49 -32.50 0.53
C LEU A 46 -0.19 -33.51 -0.42
N LEU A 47 -1.11 -33.03 -1.27
CA LEU A 47 -1.80 -33.87 -2.24
C LEU A 47 -0.85 -34.48 -3.28
N ILE A 48 0.11 -33.68 -3.76
CA ILE A 48 1.13 -34.18 -4.70
C ILE A 48 2.04 -35.20 -4.01
N ALA A 49 2.47 -34.92 -2.77
CA ALA A 49 3.30 -35.84 -1.98
C ALA A 49 2.59 -37.15 -1.68
N ALA A 50 1.31 -37.12 -1.29
CA ALA A 50 0.51 -38.33 -1.03
C ALA A 50 0.41 -39.25 -2.25
N ARG A 51 0.18 -38.67 -3.44
CA ARG A 51 0.16 -39.44 -4.69
C ARG A 51 1.51 -40.09 -5.01
N ARG A 52 2.61 -39.35 -4.71
CA ARG A 52 3.97 -39.91 -4.88
C ARG A 52 4.27 -41.08 -3.95
N LEU A 53 3.77 -41.02 -2.71
CA LEU A 53 3.90 -42.13 -1.77
C LEU A 53 3.08 -43.39 -2.19
N LEU A 54 2.08 -43.19 -3.05
CA LEU A 54 1.26 -44.29 -3.62
C LEU A 54 1.76 -44.75 -4.99
N ASP A 55 2.99 -44.35 -5.40
CA ASP A 55 3.62 -44.67 -6.69
C ASP A 55 2.77 -44.33 -7.92
N GLU A 56 1.84 -43.37 -7.79
CA GLU A 56 1.03 -42.93 -8.92
C GLU A 56 1.86 -42.16 -9.95
N PRO A 57 1.66 -42.36 -11.27
CA PRO A 57 2.37 -41.66 -12.30
C PRO A 57 2.04 -40.15 -12.30
N TRP A 58 3.01 -39.33 -12.74
CA TRP A 58 2.81 -37.90 -12.91
C TRP A 58 1.80 -37.62 -14.02
N THR A 59 0.81 -36.78 -13.73
CA THR A 59 -0.24 -36.43 -14.68
C THR A 59 -0.21 -34.94 -15.03
N LEU A 60 -0.90 -34.57 -16.11
CA LEU A 60 -1.10 -33.16 -16.48
C LEU A 60 -1.73 -32.36 -15.33
N ARG A 61 -2.62 -32.98 -14.55
CA ARG A 61 -3.25 -32.37 -13.37
C ARG A 61 -2.22 -31.94 -12.32
N ASP A 62 -1.18 -32.76 -12.11
CA ASP A 62 -0.11 -32.45 -11.14
C ASP A 62 0.72 -31.27 -11.63
N THR A 63 1.01 -31.22 -12.92
CA THR A 63 1.68 -30.06 -13.54
C THR A 63 0.88 -28.78 -13.40
N LEU A 64 -0.44 -28.83 -13.65
CA LEU A 64 -1.32 -27.67 -13.47
C LEU A 64 -1.40 -27.23 -12.02
N ASN A 65 -1.48 -28.16 -11.07
CA ASN A 65 -1.50 -27.86 -9.64
C ASN A 65 -0.20 -27.19 -9.19
N CYS A 66 0.97 -27.64 -9.67
CA CYS A 66 2.24 -26.99 -9.44
C CYS A 66 2.26 -25.56 -10.01
N GLY A 67 1.78 -25.37 -11.24
CA GLY A 67 1.68 -24.05 -11.87
C GLY A 67 0.82 -23.07 -11.08
N VAL A 68 -0.36 -23.52 -10.63
CA VAL A 68 -1.23 -22.72 -9.76
C VAL A 68 -0.56 -22.42 -8.42
N GLY A 69 0.15 -23.37 -7.82
CA GLY A 69 0.91 -23.17 -6.59
C GLY A 69 1.98 -22.10 -6.73
N VAL A 70 2.76 -22.13 -7.81
CA VAL A 70 3.79 -21.13 -8.11
C VAL A 70 3.18 -19.73 -8.28
N ILE A 71 2.07 -19.63 -9.03
CA ILE A 71 1.35 -18.36 -9.22
C ILE A 71 0.83 -17.81 -7.88
N LEU A 72 0.27 -18.65 -7.03
CA LEU A 72 -0.21 -18.24 -5.70
C LEU A 72 0.93 -17.73 -4.82
N ILE A 73 2.07 -18.43 -4.82
CA ILE A 73 3.26 -18.01 -4.09
C ILE A 73 3.73 -16.64 -4.60
N ALA A 74 3.83 -16.45 -5.92
CA ALA A 74 4.22 -15.18 -6.51
C ALA A 74 3.28 -14.03 -6.08
N ILE A 75 1.96 -14.25 -6.11
CA ILE A 75 0.96 -13.26 -5.67
C ILE A 75 1.13 -12.93 -4.19
N LEU A 76 1.37 -13.92 -3.32
CA LEU A 76 1.58 -13.68 -1.88
C LEU A 76 2.80 -12.80 -1.59
N PHE A 77 3.87 -12.91 -2.39
CA PHE A 77 5.06 -12.08 -2.25
C PHE A 77 4.95 -10.71 -2.92
N THR A 78 4.15 -10.59 -3.99
CA THR A 78 4.03 -9.37 -4.80
C THR A 78 2.71 -8.62 -4.60
N GLU A 79 1.94 -8.94 -3.54
CA GLU A 79 0.61 -8.36 -3.28
C GLU A 79 0.59 -6.83 -3.39
N ASP A 80 1.57 -6.14 -2.79
CA ASP A 80 1.61 -4.68 -2.79
C ASP A 80 1.85 -4.11 -4.20
N GLN A 81 2.74 -4.74 -4.99
CA GLN A 81 3.03 -4.31 -6.37
C GLN A 81 1.86 -4.58 -7.31
N VAL A 82 1.20 -5.74 -7.14
CA VAL A 82 0.00 -6.08 -7.92
C VAL A 82 -1.13 -5.10 -7.61
N ASN A 83 -1.36 -4.80 -6.34
CA ASN A 83 -2.36 -3.80 -5.92
C ASN A 83 -2.03 -2.41 -6.48
N ALA A 84 -0.76 -1.99 -6.44
CA ALA A 84 -0.30 -0.72 -7.00
C ALA A 84 -0.51 -0.65 -8.51
N PHE A 85 -0.18 -1.71 -9.24
CA PHE A 85 -0.39 -1.78 -10.69
C PHE A 85 -1.86 -1.60 -11.08
N PHE A 86 -2.78 -2.28 -10.37
CA PHE A 86 -4.21 -2.09 -10.62
C PHE A 86 -4.71 -0.72 -10.16
N ALA A 87 -4.15 -0.15 -9.09
CA ALA A 87 -4.47 1.20 -8.66
C ALA A 87 -4.02 2.24 -9.70
N GLN A 88 -2.81 2.10 -10.25
CA GLN A 88 -2.30 2.98 -11.29
C GLN A 88 -3.17 2.97 -12.55
N LYS A 89 -3.63 1.80 -12.99
CA LYS A 89 -4.54 1.67 -14.15
C LYS A 89 -5.91 2.31 -13.93
N LYS A 90 -6.31 2.52 -12.68
CA LYS A 90 -7.60 3.13 -12.31
C LYS A 90 -7.50 4.63 -12.04
N LEU A 91 -6.30 5.21 -12.11
CA LEU A 91 -6.14 6.65 -12.00
C LEU A 91 -6.89 7.35 -13.13
N LEU A 92 -7.63 8.38 -12.74
CA LEU A 92 -8.31 9.22 -13.71
C LEU A 92 -7.29 10.10 -14.46
N PRO A 93 -7.56 10.47 -15.74
CA PRO A 93 -6.74 11.45 -16.43
C PRO A 93 -6.59 12.74 -15.60
N GLY A 94 -5.37 13.29 -15.55
CA GLY A 94 -5.07 14.49 -14.75
C GLY A 94 -4.93 14.27 -13.25
N THR A 95 -4.93 13.00 -12.75
CA THR A 95 -4.71 12.69 -11.33
C THR A 95 -3.40 11.94 -11.06
N SER A 96 -2.52 11.87 -12.05
CA SER A 96 -1.22 11.17 -11.95
C SER A 96 -0.19 11.89 -11.09
N SER A 97 -0.40 13.18 -10.83
CA SER A 97 0.42 14.00 -9.93
C SER A 97 -0.48 14.92 -9.09
N ALA A 98 -0.02 15.24 -7.88
CA ALA A 98 -0.69 16.17 -7.00
C ALA A 98 0.32 17.09 -6.32
N LYS A 99 -0.03 18.37 -6.22
CA LYS A 99 0.64 19.33 -5.35
C LYS A 99 -0.19 19.49 -4.08
N SER A 100 0.44 19.25 -2.94
CA SER A 100 -0.24 19.34 -1.64
C SER A 100 0.39 20.42 -0.78
N VAL A 101 -0.44 21.26 -0.17
CA VAL A 101 -0.03 22.37 0.68
C VAL A 101 -0.69 22.18 2.05
N PHE A 102 0.13 22.05 3.09
CA PHE A 102 -0.29 21.86 4.47
C PHE A 102 -0.20 23.19 5.23
N THR A 103 -1.30 23.62 5.81
CA THR A 103 -1.41 24.82 6.63
C THR A 103 -1.78 24.46 8.07
N GLU A 104 -1.94 25.46 8.94
CA GLU A 104 -2.29 25.25 10.35
C GLU A 104 -3.69 24.62 10.55
N GLU A 105 -4.66 24.87 9.68
CA GLU A 105 -6.06 24.48 9.86
C GLU A 105 -6.43 23.26 8.99
N SER A 106 -5.92 23.21 7.76
CA SER A 106 -6.26 22.17 6.78
C SER A 106 -5.09 21.95 5.80
N TYR A 107 -5.24 21.00 4.90
CA TYR A 107 -4.34 20.93 3.76
C TYR A 107 -5.11 20.71 2.47
N THR A 108 -4.58 21.27 1.39
CA THR A 108 -5.17 21.19 0.06
C THR A 108 -4.31 20.30 -0.82
N SER A 109 -4.95 19.40 -1.55
CA SER A 109 -4.30 18.58 -2.59
C SER A 109 -4.88 18.98 -3.95
N THR A 110 -4.03 19.49 -4.82
CA THR A 110 -4.39 19.98 -6.15
C THR A 110 -3.79 19.06 -7.21
N THR A 111 -4.64 18.54 -8.08
CA THR A 111 -4.29 17.81 -9.30
C THR A 111 -4.66 18.65 -10.53
N GLU A 112 -4.33 18.21 -11.73
CA GLU A 112 -4.81 18.88 -12.96
C GLU A 112 -6.35 18.84 -13.08
N ALA A 113 -6.99 17.82 -12.49
CA ALA A 113 -8.42 17.61 -12.60
C ALA A 113 -9.24 18.31 -11.52
N ALA A 114 -8.70 18.49 -10.31
CA ALA A 114 -9.42 19.03 -9.17
C ALA A 114 -8.49 19.50 -8.06
N ALA A 115 -9.00 20.41 -7.22
CA ALA A 115 -8.43 20.75 -5.93
C ALA A 115 -9.37 20.25 -4.83
N THR A 116 -8.83 19.62 -3.80
CA THR A 116 -9.60 19.08 -2.67
C THR A 116 -8.95 19.51 -1.38
N GLU A 117 -9.76 20.05 -0.48
CA GLU A 117 -9.35 20.38 0.88
C GLU A 117 -9.64 19.23 1.83
N PHE A 118 -8.72 18.97 2.74
CA PHE A 118 -8.80 17.93 3.74
C PHE A 118 -8.54 18.50 5.13
N HIS A 119 -9.32 18.04 6.11
CA HIS A 119 -9.11 18.34 7.51
C HIS A 119 -8.32 17.23 8.19
N TYR A 120 -7.44 17.58 9.11
CA TYR A 120 -6.55 16.62 9.81
C TYR A 120 -7.31 15.58 10.62
N GLU A 121 -8.51 15.91 11.10
CA GLU A 121 -9.40 15.00 11.83
C GLU A 121 -9.86 13.78 11.00
N ALA A 122 -9.89 13.93 9.66
CA ALA A 122 -10.23 12.83 8.76
C ALA A 122 -9.13 11.76 8.67
N VAL A 123 -7.91 12.05 9.11
CA VAL A 123 -6.79 11.14 9.07
C VAL A 123 -6.94 10.07 10.15
N GLN A 124 -7.06 8.81 9.74
CA GLN A 124 -7.15 7.67 10.66
C GLN A 124 -5.78 7.18 11.13
N GLN A 125 -4.78 7.24 10.24
CA GLN A 125 -3.44 6.76 10.53
C GLN A 125 -2.41 7.55 9.71
N VAL A 126 -1.31 7.90 10.37
CA VAL A 126 -0.11 8.46 9.72
C VAL A 126 0.92 7.35 9.62
N CYS A 127 1.49 7.16 8.44
CA CYS A 127 2.56 6.20 8.20
C CYS A 127 3.75 6.89 7.56
N GLU A 128 4.92 6.31 7.74
CA GLU A 128 6.15 6.76 7.10
C GLU A 128 6.90 5.55 6.52
N THR A 129 7.32 5.67 5.27
CA THR A 129 8.25 4.76 4.61
C THR A 129 9.60 5.46 4.44
N GLU A 130 10.55 4.80 3.82
CA GLU A 130 11.85 5.41 3.49
C GLU A 130 11.68 6.70 2.68
N ASP A 131 10.88 6.66 1.61
CA ASP A 131 10.73 7.75 0.65
C ASP A 131 9.48 8.61 0.83
N TYR A 132 8.45 8.11 1.52
CA TYR A 132 7.13 8.75 1.55
C TYR A 132 6.57 8.92 2.96
N PHE A 133 5.85 10.02 3.17
CA PHE A 133 4.79 10.09 4.17
C PHE A 133 3.48 9.60 3.57
N VAL A 134 2.66 8.93 4.38
CA VAL A 134 1.38 8.35 3.94
C VAL A 134 0.29 8.69 4.94
N LEU A 135 -0.73 9.40 4.50
CA LEU A 135 -1.93 9.69 5.29
C LEU A 135 -3.05 8.75 4.85
N LEU A 136 -3.60 7.99 5.78
CA LEU A 136 -4.67 7.04 5.54
C LEU A 136 -5.98 7.54 6.14
N PHE A 137 -7.03 7.62 5.32
CA PHE A 137 -8.36 8.10 5.71
C PHE A 137 -9.33 6.95 5.94
N SER A 138 -9.17 5.87 5.22
CA SER A 138 -10.02 4.70 5.33
C SER A 138 -9.28 3.43 4.89
N ARG A 139 -9.99 2.31 4.89
CA ARG A 139 -9.44 1.04 4.38
C ARG A 139 -9.12 1.08 2.89
N GLN A 140 -9.61 2.05 2.14
CA GLN A 140 -9.48 2.11 0.67
C GLN A 140 -8.83 3.41 0.19
N HIS A 141 -8.78 4.44 1.03
CA HIS A 141 -8.31 5.76 0.65
C HIS A 141 -7.12 6.18 1.51
N GLY A 142 -6.12 6.67 0.85
CA GLY A 142 -4.94 7.28 1.44
C GLY A 142 -4.20 8.10 0.40
N GLN A 143 -3.33 8.96 0.86
CA GLN A 143 -2.47 9.81 0.05
C GLN A 143 -1.02 9.59 0.43
N ILE A 144 -0.15 9.75 -0.54
CA ILE A 144 1.31 9.68 -0.37
C ILE A 144 1.91 11.05 -0.62
N TYR A 145 3.01 11.33 0.06
CA TYR A 145 3.77 12.58 -0.05
C TYR A 145 5.23 12.24 -0.17
N ASP A 146 5.83 12.60 -1.31
CA ASP A 146 7.23 12.31 -1.61
C ASP A 146 8.14 13.21 -0.76
N LYS A 147 8.96 12.60 0.11
CA LYS A 147 9.88 13.34 0.97
C LYS A 147 10.92 14.14 0.19
N ALA A 148 11.31 13.66 -1.00
CA ALA A 148 12.28 14.36 -1.84
C ALA A 148 11.75 15.68 -2.38
N SER A 149 10.42 15.84 -2.45
CA SER A 149 9.76 17.07 -2.90
C SER A 149 9.36 18.02 -1.77
N LEU A 150 9.64 17.67 -0.52
CA LEU A 150 9.27 18.49 0.64
C LEU A 150 9.92 19.86 0.58
N SER A 151 9.12 20.89 0.73
CA SER A 151 9.54 22.29 0.87
C SER A 151 8.77 22.96 2.01
N GLY A 152 9.31 24.06 2.53
CA GLY A 152 8.74 24.79 3.67
C GLY A 152 9.23 24.31 5.04
N GLY A 153 10.10 23.27 5.08
CA GLY A 153 10.70 22.76 6.30
C GLY A 153 11.40 21.42 6.10
N THR A 154 11.84 20.81 7.19
CA THR A 154 12.51 19.51 7.22
C THR A 154 11.50 18.36 7.44
N ALA A 155 11.93 17.13 7.17
CA ALA A 155 11.12 15.94 7.44
C ALA A 155 10.83 15.76 8.95
N GLU A 156 11.74 16.16 9.83
CA GLU A 156 11.57 16.18 11.29
C GLU A 156 10.47 17.17 11.71
N GLU A 157 10.51 18.36 11.16
CA GLU A 157 9.51 19.40 11.44
C GLU A 157 8.13 18.96 10.94
N PHE A 158 8.06 18.36 9.74
CA PHE A 158 6.81 17.82 9.23
C PHE A 158 6.27 16.65 10.09
N ARG A 159 7.13 15.75 10.61
CA ARG A 159 6.71 14.68 11.54
C ARG A 159 6.07 15.26 12.79
N SER A 160 6.70 16.27 13.39
CA SER A 160 6.18 16.93 14.59
C SER A 160 4.85 17.60 14.29
N PHE A 161 4.79 18.36 13.21
CA PHE A 161 3.60 19.06 12.73
C PHE A 161 2.42 18.10 12.49
N ILE A 162 2.61 17.05 11.67
CA ILE A 162 1.50 16.15 11.31
C ILE A 162 1.03 15.31 12.50
N THR A 163 1.94 14.98 13.43
CA THR A 163 1.59 14.29 14.67
C THR A 163 0.74 15.18 15.58
N GLU A 164 1.09 16.44 15.71
CA GLU A 164 0.34 17.42 16.48
C GLU A 164 -1.05 17.63 15.87
N LYS A 165 -1.13 17.90 14.56
CA LYS A 165 -2.40 18.23 13.87
C LYS A 165 -3.37 17.04 13.80
N THR A 166 -2.87 15.83 13.64
CA THR A 166 -3.71 14.61 13.56
C THR A 166 -3.96 13.96 14.92
N GLY A 167 -3.12 14.21 15.91
CA GLY A 167 -3.11 13.48 17.18
C GLY A 167 -2.76 12.00 17.03
N LYS A 168 -2.13 11.59 15.91
CA LYS A 168 -1.82 10.18 15.59
C LYS A 168 -0.32 9.95 15.60
N PRO A 169 0.15 8.86 16.24
CA PRO A 169 1.55 8.48 16.15
C PRO A 169 1.89 8.01 14.73
N ILE A 170 3.11 8.26 14.31
CA ILE A 170 3.61 7.82 13.00
C ILE A 170 4.01 6.35 13.07
N ALA A 171 3.42 5.54 12.20
CA ALA A 171 3.78 4.14 12.03
C ALA A 171 4.87 3.99 10.95
N TYR A 172 6.07 3.57 11.35
CA TYR A 172 7.16 3.31 10.40
C TYR A 172 6.95 1.99 9.67
N ILE A 173 7.00 2.04 8.34
CA ILE A 173 6.74 0.91 7.44
C ILE A 173 8.02 0.59 6.65
N LYS A 174 8.60 -0.55 6.94
CA LYS A 174 9.73 -1.11 6.16
C LYS A 174 9.24 -1.96 5.00
#